data_76f5560e01dee727c7516f706279c742
#
_entry.id   76f5560e01dee727c7516f706279c742
#
_cell.length_a   1.000
_cell.length_b   1.000
_cell.length_c   1.000
_cell.angle_alpha   90.00
_cell.angle_beta   90.00
_cell.angle_gamma   90.00
#
_symmetry.space_group_name_H-M   'P 1'
#
loop_
_entity.id
_entity.type
_entity.pdbx_description
1 polymer ?
#
loop_
_entity_poly.entity_id
_entity_poly.type
_entity_poly.pdbx_seq_one_letter_code
_entity_poly.pdbx_strand_id
1 'polypeptide(L)'
;SSLKLESTDMTYPERFEVNGVSFTCIWPSELIMGQGSDANNSSVALAIQTNGISILLTGDIEPPAQDKIARDLPTIDFDVIKVAHHGSRYQSTDFASWANAEVAVISVGKDNEYGHPANETISMYEVTGSQVFRTDLDSDVAISVQDSQIRVATRR
;
A
#
# COMPACT_ATOMS: atom_id res chain seq x y z
N SER A 1 25.86 -6.98 23.20
CA SER A 1 24.66 -7.81 23.13
C SER A 1 24.26 -7.92 21.67
N SER A 2 24.35 -9.13 21.11
CA SER A 2 23.81 -9.38 19.74
C SER A 2 22.30 -9.35 19.80
N LEU A 3 21.69 -8.47 19.05
CA LEU A 3 20.26 -8.52 18.77
C LEU A 3 19.97 -9.85 18.06
N LYS A 4 19.19 -10.72 18.72
CA LYS A 4 18.66 -11.92 18.09
C LYS A 4 17.51 -11.48 17.21
N LEU A 5 17.67 -11.56 15.89
CA LEU A 5 16.56 -11.42 14.94
C LEU A 5 15.74 -12.70 15.01
N GLU A 6 14.53 -12.60 15.54
CA GLU A 6 13.52 -13.64 15.37
C GLU A 6 12.71 -13.26 14.12
N SER A 7 12.74 -14.12 13.12
CA SER A 7 11.85 -13.98 11.97
C SER A 7 10.53 -14.69 12.27
N THR A 8 9.43 -14.01 12.05
CA THR A 8 8.10 -14.62 12.10
C THR A 8 7.58 -14.72 10.69
N ASP A 9 7.20 -15.91 10.25
CA ASP A 9 6.52 -16.09 8.98
C ASP A 9 5.09 -15.56 9.13
N MET A 10 4.74 -14.54 8.35
CA MET A 10 3.37 -14.01 8.33
C MET A 10 2.50 -14.85 7.44
N THR A 11 1.40 -15.35 8.00
CA THR A 11 0.39 -16.12 7.27
C THR A 11 -0.94 -15.37 7.24
N TYR A 12 -1.74 -15.60 6.20
CA TYR A 12 -3.09 -15.05 6.08
C TYR A 12 -4.13 -15.96 6.77
N PRO A 13 -5.10 -15.40 7.48
CA PRO A 13 -5.15 -14.06 8.04
C PRO A 13 -4.41 -14.02 9.38
N GLU A 14 -3.39 -13.22 9.50
CA GLU A 14 -2.68 -13.05 10.75
C GLU A 14 -2.78 -11.60 11.24
N ARG A 15 -3.06 -11.45 12.52
CA ARG A 15 -3.03 -10.16 13.19
C ARG A 15 -2.12 -10.24 14.39
N PHE A 16 -1.24 -9.27 14.50
CA PHE A 16 -0.39 -9.12 15.68
C PHE A 16 -0.28 -7.64 16.07
N GLU A 17 0.15 -7.40 17.29
CA GLU A 17 0.33 -6.06 17.83
C GLU A 17 1.73 -5.92 18.42
N VAL A 18 2.38 -4.80 18.10
CA VAL A 18 3.69 -4.45 18.65
C VAL A 18 3.66 -2.99 19.10
N ASN A 19 3.86 -2.77 20.40
CA ASN A 19 3.93 -1.41 20.99
C ASN A 19 2.75 -0.49 20.60
N GLY A 20 1.53 -1.02 20.60
CA GLY A 20 0.32 -0.26 20.25
C GLY A 20 0.10 -0.07 18.75
N VAL A 21 0.91 -0.70 17.90
CA VAL A 21 0.70 -0.77 16.45
C VAL A 21 0.10 -2.12 16.10
N SER A 22 -1.08 -2.13 15.49
CA SER A 22 -1.74 -3.35 15.01
C SER A 22 -1.40 -3.58 13.54
N PHE A 23 -1.02 -4.79 13.21
CA PHE A 23 -0.74 -5.25 11.86
C PHE A 23 -1.71 -6.38 11.52
N THR A 24 -2.34 -6.30 10.36
CA THR A 24 -3.20 -7.36 9.81
C THR A 24 -2.71 -7.73 8.42
N CYS A 25 -2.31 -8.98 8.23
CA CYS A 25 -2.00 -9.51 6.91
C CYS A 25 -3.32 -9.73 6.16
N ILE A 26 -3.55 -8.96 5.10
CA ILE A 26 -4.77 -9.05 4.28
C ILE A 26 -4.55 -9.82 2.97
N TRP A 27 -3.29 -10.09 2.62
CA TRP A 27 -2.88 -10.85 1.45
C TRP A 27 -1.47 -11.45 1.67
N PRO A 28 -1.12 -12.65 1.12
CA PRO A 28 -1.94 -13.51 0.26
C PRO A 28 -2.92 -14.39 1.03
N SER A 29 -4.16 -14.48 0.54
CA SER A 29 -5.16 -15.46 1.02
C SER A 29 -5.08 -16.77 0.23
N GLU A 30 -4.49 -16.72 -0.96
CA GLU A 30 -4.25 -17.85 -1.85
C GLU A 30 -3.09 -17.55 -2.80
N LEU A 31 -2.57 -18.56 -3.46
CA LEU A 31 -1.58 -18.39 -4.52
C LEU A 31 -2.30 -18.17 -5.86
N ILE A 32 -1.99 -17.08 -6.53
CA ILE A 32 -2.44 -16.80 -7.90
C ILE A 32 -1.33 -17.20 -8.85
N MET A 33 -1.65 -18.09 -9.80
CA MET A 33 -0.69 -18.62 -10.76
C MET A 33 -1.14 -18.34 -12.20
N GLY A 34 -0.20 -17.89 -13.04
CA GLY A 34 -0.44 -17.69 -14.46
C GLY A 34 -1.34 -16.50 -14.81
N GLN A 35 -1.54 -15.58 -13.88
CA GLN A 35 -2.31 -14.33 -14.07
C GLN A 35 -1.44 -13.15 -13.68
N GLY A 36 -0.80 -12.50 -14.64
CA GLY A 36 0.20 -11.46 -14.37
C GLY A 36 1.51 -12.06 -13.82
N SER A 37 2.17 -11.35 -12.94
CA SER A 37 3.38 -11.82 -12.26
C SER A 37 3.01 -12.62 -11.00
N ASP A 38 3.30 -13.92 -11.02
CA ASP A 38 3.08 -14.79 -9.85
C ASP A 38 3.85 -14.29 -8.62
N ALA A 39 5.08 -13.80 -8.83
CA ALA A 39 5.90 -13.24 -7.75
C ALA A 39 5.27 -11.98 -7.15
N ASN A 40 4.81 -11.05 -7.98
CA ASN A 40 4.17 -9.82 -7.51
C ASN A 40 2.87 -10.13 -6.79
N ASN A 41 2.03 -11.01 -7.35
CA ASN A 41 0.79 -11.42 -6.72
C ASN A 41 0.97 -12.24 -5.43
N SER A 42 2.21 -12.65 -5.12
CA SER A 42 2.58 -13.27 -3.84
C SER A 42 3.12 -12.29 -2.82
N SER A 43 3.16 -10.98 -3.13
CA SER A 43 3.57 -9.96 -2.16
C SER A 43 2.66 -9.93 -0.95
N VAL A 44 3.23 -9.67 0.22
CA VAL A 44 2.45 -9.47 1.44
C VAL A 44 1.80 -8.09 1.43
N ALA A 45 0.48 -8.02 1.60
CA ALA A 45 -0.23 -6.77 1.85
C ALA A 45 -0.68 -6.67 3.31
N LEU A 46 -0.44 -5.52 3.93
CA LEU A 46 -0.67 -5.25 5.33
C LEU A 46 -1.59 -4.06 5.54
N ALA A 47 -2.62 -4.25 6.36
CA ALA A 47 -3.36 -3.17 6.97
C ALA A 47 -2.75 -2.87 8.35
N ILE A 48 -2.36 -1.63 8.58
CA ILE A 48 -1.72 -1.17 9.82
C ILE A 48 -2.62 -0.13 10.47
N GLN A 49 -2.79 -0.24 11.79
CA GLN A 49 -3.47 0.77 12.59
C GLN A 49 -2.57 1.23 13.72
N THR A 50 -2.36 2.52 13.83
CA THR A 50 -1.54 3.14 14.88
C THR A 50 -1.95 4.60 15.11
N ASN A 51 -2.02 5.01 16.38
CA ASN A 51 -2.27 6.42 16.75
C ASN A 51 -3.45 7.08 16.02
N GLY A 52 -4.50 6.32 15.73
CA GLY A 52 -5.70 6.82 15.03
C GLY A 52 -5.53 7.01 13.53
N ILE A 53 -4.50 6.41 12.92
CA ILE A 53 -4.28 6.38 11.47
C ILE A 53 -4.30 4.93 10.97
N SER A 54 -4.88 4.73 9.81
CA SER A 54 -4.93 3.46 9.07
C SER A 54 -4.07 3.53 7.81
N ILE A 55 -3.17 2.57 7.64
CA ILE A 55 -2.21 2.55 6.54
C ILE A 55 -2.31 1.21 5.80
N LEU A 56 -2.40 1.26 4.48
CA LEU A 56 -2.35 0.09 3.62
C LEU A 56 -1.00 -0.01 2.91
N LEU A 57 -0.25 -1.05 3.22
CA LEU A 57 0.97 -1.40 2.50
C LEU A 57 0.67 -2.57 1.55
N THR A 58 0.86 -2.36 0.26
CA THR A 58 0.37 -3.27 -0.78
C THR A 58 1.43 -4.18 -1.38
N GLY A 59 2.71 -3.95 -1.08
CA GLY A 59 3.78 -4.60 -1.85
C GLY A 59 3.66 -4.28 -3.32
N ASP A 60 3.83 -5.31 -4.16
CA ASP A 60 3.79 -5.20 -5.62
C ASP A 60 2.62 -5.97 -6.25
N ILE A 61 1.54 -6.22 -5.46
CA ILE A 61 0.35 -6.93 -5.95
C ILE A 61 -0.21 -6.30 -7.22
N GLU A 62 -0.60 -7.14 -8.18
CA GLU A 62 -1.20 -6.77 -9.45
C GLU A 62 -2.73 -6.97 -9.44
N PRO A 63 -3.47 -6.57 -10.50
CA PRO A 63 -4.93 -6.62 -10.53
C PRO A 63 -5.55 -7.93 -10.05
N PRO A 64 -5.04 -9.14 -10.37
CA PRO A 64 -5.66 -10.36 -9.88
C PRO A 64 -5.75 -10.45 -8.35
N ALA A 65 -4.70 -10.02 -7.63
CA ALA A 65 -4.70 -9.98 -6.17
C ALA A 65 -5.49 -8.78 -5.64
N GLN A 66 -5.35 -7.62 -6.29
CA GLN A 66 -6.07 -6.39 -5.95
C GLN A 66 -7.59 -6.59 -6.03
N ASP A 67 -8.10 -7.14 -7.14
CA ASP A 67 -9.52 -7.40 -7.35
C ASP A 67 -10.09 -8.40 -6.35
N LYS A 68 -9.27 -9.40 -5.97
CA LYS A 68 -9.69 -10.37 -4.98
C LYS A 68 -9.81 -9.75 -3.59
N ILE A 69 -8.87 -8.93 -3.19
CA ILE A 69 -8.94 -8.17 -1.93
C ILE A 69 -10.20 -7.30 -1.91
N ALA A 70 -10.42 -6.51 -2.96
CA ALA A 70 -11.56 -5.59 -3.05
C ALA A 70 -12.92 -6.32 -3.03
N ARG A 71 -12.99 -7.52 -3.60
CA ARG A 71 -14.21 -8.33 -3.62
C ARG A 71 -14.49 -9.06 -2.30
N ASP A 72 -13.44 -9.62 -1.69
CA ASP A 72 -13.59 -10.58 -0.59
C ASP A 72 -13.54 -9.92 0.80
N LEU A 73 -12.97 -8.70 0.90
CA LEU A 73 -12.88 -7.98 2.15
C LEU A 73 -13.88 -6.80 2.21
N PRO A 74 -14.38 -6.46 3.41
CA PRO A 74 -15.24 -5.29 3.56
C PRO A 74 -14.46 -4.03 3.17
N THR A 75 -15.17 -3.04 2.65
CA THR A 75 -14.59 -1.71 2.35
C THR A 75 -14.03 -1.11 3.64
N ILE A 76 -12.81 -0.61 3.57
CA ILE A 76 -12.11 0.07 4.66
C ILE A 76 -11.64 1.40 4.11
N ASP A 77 -12.00 2.49 4.79
CA ASP A 77 -11.43 3.80 4.48
C ASP A 77 -10.03 3.87 5.09
N PHE A 78 -9.01 3.81 4.26
CA PHE A 78 -7.64 3.98 4.70
C PHE A 78 -7.25 5.47 4.67
N ASP A 79 -6.49 5.89 5.66
CA ASP A 79 -5.92 7.23 5.64
C ASP A 79 -4.77 7.33 4.63
N VAL A 80 -3.96 6.28 4.54
CA VAL A 80 -2.78 6.24 3.68
C VAL A 80 -2.70 4.91 2.94
N ILE A 81 -2.40 4.96 1.65
CA ILE A 81 -1.99 3.80 0.86
C ILE A 81 -0.58 3.97 0.27
N LYS A 82 0.29 2.98 0.44
CA LYS A 82 1.43 2.81 -0.46
C LYS A 82 0.90 2.18 -1.74
N VAL A 83 0.93 2.90 -2.84
CA VAL A 83 0.46 2.41 -4.14
C VAL A 83 1.26 1.18 -4.57
N ALA A 84 0.56 0.16 -5.04
CA ALA A 84 1.16 -1.12 -5.41
C ALA A 84 2.15 -0.98 -6.56
N HIS A 85 3.17 -1.83 -6.58
CA HIS A 85 4.13 -2.01 -7.67
C HIS A 85 4.68 -0.67 -8.20
N HIS A 86 5.06 0.21 -7.26
CA HIS A 86 5.68 1.51 -7.55
C HIS A 86 4.87 2.41 -8.50
N GLY A 87 3.55 2.23 -8.53
CA GLY A 87 2.68 2.96 -9.45
C GLY A 87 2.72 2.43 -10.88
N SER A 88 2.99 1.14 -11.09
CA SER A 88 2.90 0.50 -12.41
C SER A 88 1.50 0.70 -13.02
N ARG A 89 1.37 0.52 -14.34
CA ARG A 89 0.06 0.58 -15.03
C ARG A 89 -0.88 -0.57 -14.66
N TYR A 90 -0.35 -1.62 -14.04
CA TYR A 90 -1.13 -2.79 -13.63
C TYR A 90 -1.78 -2.53 -12.27
N GLN A 91 -2.90 -1.79 -12.31
CA GLN A 91 -3.69 -1.41 -11.14
C GLN A 91 -5.17 -1.73 -11.39
N SER A 92 -5.91 -1.98 -10.30
CA SER A 92 -7.35 -2.16 -10.29
C SER A 92 -8.04 -0.91 -9.79
N THR A 93 -8.99 -0.39 -10.56
CA THR A 93 -9.83 0.74 -10.14
C THR A 93 -10.73 0.36 -8.96
N ASP A 94 -11.21 -0.89 -8.94
CA ASP A 94 -12.05 -1.39 -7.86
C ASP A 94 -11.27 -1.45 -6.55
N PHE A 95 -9.97 -1.84 -6.60
CA PHE A 95 -9.11 -1.85 -5.44
C PHE A 95 -8.78 -0.43 -4.93
N ALA A 96 -8.50 0.51 -5.83
CA ALA A 96 -8.28 1.91 -5.45
C ALA A 96 -9.53 2.51 -4.78
N SER A 97 -10.72 2.22 -5.33
CA SER A 97 -12.01 2.64 -4.76
C SER A 97 -12.32 1.94 -3.44
N TRP A 98 -11.97 0.65 -3.31
CA TRP A 98 -12.13 -0.12 -2.08
C TRP A 98 -11.26 0.43 -0.94
N ALA A 99 -10.01 0.79 -1.25
CA ALA A 99 -9.08 1.35 -0.27
C ALA A 99 -9.46 2.77 0.16
N ASN A 100 -10.11 3.54 -0.72
CA ASN A 100 -10.64 4.89 -0.50
C ASN A 100 -9.69 5.80 0.31
N ALA A 101 -8.38 5.76 -0.01
CA ALA A 101 -7.36 6.39 0.80
C ALA A 101 -7.32 7.91 0.58
N GLU A 102 -7.17 8.68 1.69
CA GLU A 102 -6.98 10.13 1.63
C GLU A 102 -5.62 10.51 1.01
N VAL A 103 -4.57 9.75 1.35
CA VAL A 103 -3.21 9.96 0.87
C VAL A 103 -2.70 8.73 0.12
N ALA A 104 -2.28 8.90 -1.11
CA ALA A 104 -1.63 7.86 -1.91
C ALA A 104 -0.13 8.17 -2.09
N VAL A 105 0.74 7.30 -1.58
CA VAL A 105 2.19 7.44 -1.70
C VAL A 105 2.74 6.45 -2.72
N ILE A 106 3.38 6.98 -3.74
CA ILE A 106 4.10 6.20 -4.75
C ILE A 106 5.59 6.24 -4.42
N SER A 107 6.11 5.12 -3.94
CA SER A 107 7.54 4.94 -3.68
C SER A 107 8.24 4.51 -4.96
N VAL A 108 8.97 5.41 -5.58
CA VAL A 108 9.63 5.19 -6.89
C VAL A 108 10.93 5.98 -6.97
N GLY A 109 11.94 5.42 -7.63
CA GLY A 109 13.23 6.08 -7.82
C GLY A 109 13.17 7.14 -8.91
N LYS A 110 13.94 8.24 -8.72
CA LYS A 110 14.01 9.37 -9.68
C LYS A 110 14.43 8.93 -11.09
N ASP A 111 15.35 7.99 -11.17
CA ASP A 111 15.92 7.52 -12.44
C ASP A 111 15.51 6.06 -12.72
N ASN A 112 14.25 5.71 -12.41
CA ASN A 112 13.78 4.35 -12.68
C ASN A 112 13.59 4.10 -14.18
N GLU A 113 14.04 2.93 -14.65
CA GLU A 113 13.99 2.56 -16.07
C GLU A 113 12.68 1.86 -16.46
N TYR A 114 11.78 1.59 -15.49
CA TYR A 114 10.53 0.85 -15.70
C TYR A 114 9.38 1.74 -16.19
N GLY A 115 9.57 3.06 -16.23
CA GLY A 115 8.53 4.02 -16.61
C GLY A 115 7.44 4.16 -15.54
N HIS A 116 7.78 3.90 -14.28
CA HIS A 116 6.89 4.14 -13.14
C HIS A 116 7.10 5.54 -12.57
N PRO A 117 6.05 6.16 -11.99
CA PRO A 117 4.66 5.71 -12.04
C PRO A 117 4.01 5.99 -13.40
N ALA A 118 3.06 5.15 -13.79
CA ALA A 118 2.24 5.39 -14.98
C ALA A 118 1.24 6.54 -14.72
N ASN A 119 1.02 7.39 -15.72
CA ASN A 119 0.10 8.52 -15.59
C ASN A 119 -1.33 8.07 -15.29
N GLU A 120 -1.73 6.93 -15.86
CA GLU A 120 -3.05 6.32 -15.63
C GLU A 120 -3.23 5.96 -14.15
N THR A 121 -2.18 5.47 -13.50
CA THR A 121 -2.20 5.13 -12.07
C THR A 121 -2.31 6.38 -11.21
N ILE A 122 -1.56 7.44 -11.52
CA ILE A 122 -1.66 8.72 -10.81
C ILE A 122 -3.10 9.23 -10.90
N SER A 123 -3.62 9.36 -12.13
CA SER A 123 -4.97 9.84 -12.38
C SER A 123 -6.05 8.98 -11.70
N MET A 124 -5.86 7.66 -11.64
CA MET A 124 -6.78 6.75 -10.95
C MET A 124 -6.93 7.13 -9.47
N TYR A 125 -5.82 7.31 -8.75
CA TYR A 125 -5.87 7.68 -7.33
C TYR A 125 -6.37 9.10 -7.11
N GLU A 126 -6.04 10.05 -7.99
CA GLU A 126 -6.59 11.41 -7.93
C GLU A 126 -8.12 11.43 -8.13
N VAL A 127 -8.64 10.63 -9.07
CA VAL A 127 -10.09 10.51 -9.32
C VAL A 127 -10.82 9.85 -8.15
N THR A 128 -10.20 8.93 -7.42
CA THR A 128 -10.77 8.36 -6.19
C THR A 128 -10.71 9.33 -5.00
N GLY A 129 -10.11 10.51 -5.17
CA GLY A 129 -10.05 11.56 -4.14
C GLY A 129 -8.75 11.57 -3.33
N SER A 130 -7.79 10.72 -3.64
CA SER A 130 -6.51 10.69 -2.95
C SER A 130 -5.62 11.88 -3.32
N GLN A 131 -4.93 12.44 -2.34
CA GLN A 131 -3.81 13.32 -2.59
C GLN A 131 -2.57 12.46 -2.89
N VAL A 132 -2.01 12.58 -4.10
CA VAL A 132 -0.89 11.74 -4.56
C VAL A 132 0.45 12.39 -4.28
N PHE A 133 1.35 11.66 -3.61
CA PHE A 133 2.75 12.03 -3.38
C PHE A 133 3.68 11.01 -4.02
N ARG A 134 4.81 11.48 -4.56
CA ARG A 134 5.76 10.65 -5.33
C ARG A 134 7.19 10.89 -4.85
N THR A 135 7.89 9.84 -4.45
CA THR A 135 9.26 9.98 -3.92
C THR A 135 10.29 10.43 -4.98
N ASP A 136 10.04 10.22 -6.27
CA ASP A 136 10.90 10.73 -7.36
C ASP A 136 10.81 12.24 -7.55
N LEU A 137 9.71 12.89 -7.14
CA LEU A 137 9.50 14.33 -7.23
C LEU A 137 9.58 15.01 -5.86
N ASP A 138 9.02 14.38 -4.84
CA ASP A 138 8.86 14.93 -3.49
C ASP A 138 10.00 14.53 -2.54
N SER A 139 10.93 13.67 -3.00
CA SER A 139 12.02 13.10 -2.20
C SER A 139 11.48 12.33 -1.00
N ASP A 140 11.79 12.73 0.23
CA ASP A 140 11.24 12.11 1.43
C ASP A 140 9.79 12.54 1.63
N VAL A 141 8.91 11.57 1.87
CA VAL A 141 7.49 11.81 2.23
C VAL A 141 7.29 11.33 3.66
N ALA A 142 7.02 12.27 4.56
CA ALA A 142 6.75 11.98 5.97
C ALA A 142 5.27 12.23 6.28
N ILE A 143 4.64 11.28 6.96
CA ILE A 143 3.24 11.36 7.37
C ILE A 143 3.19 11.41 8.89
N SER A 144 2.41 12.33 9.42
CA SER A 144 2.18 12.49 10.85
C SER A 144 0.71 12.77 11.13
N VAL A 145 0.28 12.50 12.36
CA VAL A 145 -1.06 12.85 12.84
C VAL A 145 -0.93 13.93 13.92
N GLN A 146 -1.65 15.02 13.75
CA GLN A 146 -1.75 16.07 14.75
C GLN A 146 -3.19 16.54 14.83
N ASP A 147 -3.75 16.59 16.04
CA ASP A 147 -5.14 17.02 16.29
C ASP A 147 -6.17 16.22 15.45
N SER A 148 -5.96 14.90 15.32
CA SER A 148 -6.76 13.98 14.50
C SER A 148 -6.77 14.34 13.01
N GLN A 149 -5.79 15.09 12.53
CA GLN A 149 -5.60 15.40 11.12
C GLN A 149 -4.29 14.80 10.60
N ILE A 150 -4.34 14.25 9.38
CA ILE A 150 -3.15 13.80 8.68
C ILE A 150 -2.40 15.00 8.15
N ARG A 151 -1.09 14.99 8.35
CA ARG A 151 -0.18 15.99 7.78
C ARG A 151 0.89 15.27 6.98
N VAL A 152 1.09 15.74 5.77
CA VAL A 152 2.16 15.25 4.89
C VAL A 152 3.21 16.34 4.76
N ALA A 153 4.46 15.97 5.00
CA ALA A 153 5.61 16.84 4.77
C ALA A 153 6.54 16.18 3.74
N THR A 154 7.01 16.97 2.80
CA THR A 154 7.95 16.52 1.74
C THR A 154 9.25 17.31 1.85
N ARG A 155 10.34 16.69 1.42
CA ARG A 155 11.65 17.32 1.33
C ARG A 155 12.00 17.50 -0.16
N ARG A 156 11.64 18.66 -0.70
CA ARG A 156 12.02 19.04 -2.08
C ARG A 156 13.42 19.62 -2.12
#